data_fa3b89b1e534c5e72a1c8d6c6e7c023d
#
_entry.id   fa3b89b1e534c5e72a1c8d6c6e7c023d
#
_cell.length_a   1.000
_cell.length_b   1.000
_cell.length_c   1.000
_cell.angle_alpha   90.00
_cell.angle_beta   90.00
_cell.angle_gamma   90.00
#
_symmetry.space_group_name_H-M   'P 1'
#
loop_
_entity.id
_entity.type
_entity.pdbx_description
1 polymer ?
#
loop_
_entity_poly.entity_id
_entity_poly.type
_entity_poly.pdbx_seq_one_letter_code
_entity_poly.pdbx_strand_id
1 'polypeptide(L)'
;SKEKSIKESTVLLNKDTFNFKNKINISTNNLLRYGRYNIKIRTLFDDGSVEDKSKNIFLYPDQKPKELEYELIKIITHDPETYTQGLLIDESKYLIESSGQYGKSFIKKVDMKSNIIINKLMIDKKLFAEGITVYDDKLYMLTWKSNKGLILDKNTLELIGEFNYSTEGWGLTTIDDNLVMSDGTEKLFFIDPKSFKINNYIEVYDNNGKVENINEMEYINDKIYANIYGKDIIAIINYKTGEVENIINLEGLLNRENYNTNIDVMNGIAYNLENESILVTGKWWPSMFEIKIKEK
;
A
#
# COMPACT_ATOMS: atom_id res chain seq x y z
N SER A 1 -9.87 4.85 -52.22
CA SER A 1 -9.91 3.54 -51.57
C SER A 1 -11.37 3.18 -51.36
N LYS A 2 -11.81 2.01 -51.81
CA LYS A 2 -13.16 1.51 -51.49
C LYS A 2 -13.20 1.27 -49.97
N GLU A 3 -14.19 1.84 -49.29
CA GLU A 3 -14.46 1.56 -47.89
C GLU A 3 -14.67 0.03 -47.74
N LYS A 4 -13.91 -0.60 -46.86
CA LYS A 4 -14.08 -2.01 -46.56
C LYS A 4 -15.33 -2.21 -45.71
N SER A 5 -16.20 -3.11 -46.11
CA SER A 5 -17.40 -3.47 -45.36
C SER A 5 -17.05 -4.42 -44.21
N ILE A 6 -17.53 -4.11 -43.01
CA ILE A 6 -17.33 -4.93 -41.84
C ILE A 6 -18.26 -6.14 -41.87
N LYS A 7 -17.69 -7.33 -41.85
CA LYS A 7 -18.42 -8.59 -41.71
C LYS A 7 -18.82 -8.86 -40.26
N GLU A 8 -17.83 -8.78 -39.37
CA GLU A 8 -18.00 -9.03 -37.92
C GLU A 8 -16.87 -8.36 -37.14
N SER A 9 -17.14 -7.96 -35.91
CA SER A 9 -16.13 -7.52 -34.94
C SER A 9 -16.26 -8.26 -33.62
N THR A 10 -15.13 -8.53 -33.00
CA THR A 10 -15.04 -9.20 -31.71
C THR A 10 -14.30 -8.29 -30.75
N VAL A 11 -14.86 -8.08 -29.54
CA VAL A 11 -14.18 -7.40 -28.42
C VAL A 11 -13.75 -8.43 -27.40
N LEU A 12 -12.49 -8.38 -26.99
CA LEU A 12 -11.95 -9.10 -25.86
C LEU A 12 -11.70 -8.08 -24.72
N LEU A 13 -12.38 -8.30 -23.59
CA LEU A 13 -12.20 -7.54 -22.35
C LEU A 13 -12.00 -8.55 -21.20
N ASN A 14 -10.83 -8.56 -20.57
CA ASN A 14 -10.36 -9.61 -19.67
C ASN A 14 -10.40 -10.99 -20.37
N LYS A 15 -11.27 -11.90 -19.87
CA LYS A 15 -11.49 -13.23 -20.44
C LYS A 15 -12.77 -13.32 -21.27
N ASP A 16 -13.57 -12.26 -21.29
CA ASP A 16 -14.86 -12.23 -21.95
C ASP A 16 -14.72 -11.77 -23.39
N THR A 17 -15.45 -12.44 -24.28
CA THR A 17 -15.47 -12.16 -25.71
C THR A 17 -16.89 -11.83 -26.14
N PHE A 18 -17.03 -10.72 -26.87
CA PHE A 18 -18.33 -10.20 -27.35
C PHE A 18 -18.26 -9.98 -28.85
N ASN A 19 -19.20 -10.56 -29.60
CA ASN A 19 -19.33 -10.34 -31.03
C ASN A 19 -20.32 -9.22 -31.33
N PHE A 20 -20.00 -8.39 -32.31
CA PHE A 20 -20.87 -7.29 -32.74
C PHE A 20 -20.59 -6.91 -34.19
N LYS A 21 -21.51 -6.17 -34.85
CA LYS A 21 -21.29 -5.68 -36.21
C LYS A 21 -20.97 -4.18 -36.25
N ASN A 22 -21.79 -3.35 -35.64
CA ASN A 22 -21.64 -1.90 -35.72
C ASN A 22 -21.39 -1.24 -34.36
N LYS A 23 -22.08 -1.68 -33.32
CA LYS A 23 -22.00 -1.10 -31.97
C LYS A 23 -22.25 -2.16 -30.92
N ILE A 24 -21.53 -2.07 -29.83
CA ILE A 24 -21.73 -2.90 -28.62
C ILE A 24 -21.73 -2.01 -27.39
N ASN A 25 -22.60 -2.32 -26.44
CA ASN A 25 -22.58 -1.78 -25.09
C ASN A 25 -22.19 -2.93 -24.14
N ILE A 26 -21.10 -2.77 -23.42
CA ILE A 26 -20.62 -3.74 -22.44
C ILE A 26 -20.83 -3.15 -21.06
N SER A 27 -21.58 -3.87 -20.21
CA SER A 27 -21.71 -3.49 -18.80
C SER A 27 -20.37 -3.69 -18.08
N THR A 28 -19.95 -2.70 -17.32
CA THR A 28 -18.76 -2.77 -16.48
C THR A 28 -19.04 -3.35 -15.08
N ASN A 29 -20.32 -3.65 -14.76
CA ASN A 29 -20.71 -4.15 -13.44
C ASN A 29 -20.08 -5.49 -13.04
N ASN A 30 -19.59 -6.27 -14.02
CA ASN A 30 -18.90 -7.53 -13.79
C ASN A 30 -17.37 -7.35 -13.70
N LEU A 31 -16.86 -6.14 -13.85
CA LEU A 31 -15.44 -5.85 -13.65
C LEU A 31 -15.18 -5.67 -12.16
N LEU A 32 -14.43 -6.60 -11.58
CA LEU A 32 -14.25 -6.71 -10.14
C LEU A 32 -13.27 -5.68 -9.54
N ARG A 33 -12.51 -4.97 -10.38
CA ARG A 33 -11.46 -4.05 -9.94
C ARG A 33 -11.58 -2.70 -10.64
N TYR A 34 -11.08 -1.68 -10.00
CA TYR A 34 -10.85 -0.38 -10.61
C TYR A 34 -9.49 -0.34 -11.29
N GLY A 35 -9.24 0.68 -12.11
CA GLY A 35 -8.00 0.88 -12.81
C GLY A 35 -8.04 0.58 -14.30
N ARG A 36 -6.92 0.17 -14.85
CA ARG A 36 -6.69 0.02 -16.27
C ARG A 36 -7.15 -1.33 -16.81
N TYR A 37 -7.95 -1.26 -17.86
CA TYR A 37 -8.35 -2.41 -18.68
C TYR A 37 -7.88 -2.26 -20.12
N ASN A 38 -7.35 -3.32 -20.70
CA ASN A 38 -7.01 -3.35 -22.13
C ASN A 38 -8.14 -4.01 -22.92
N ILE A 39 -8.75 -3.25 -23.81
CA ILE A 39 -9.73 -3.75 -24.77
C ILE A 39 -9.01 -4.08 -26.06
N LYS A 40 -9.17 -5.31 -26.56
CA LYS A 40 -8.73 -5.73 -27.88
C LYS A 40 -9.93 -5.90 -28.79
N ILE A 41 -9.90 -5.29 -29.96
CA ILE A 41 -10.94 -5.38 -30.98
C ILE A 41 -10.35 -6.02 -32.22
N ARG A 42 -10.95 -7.11 -32.64
CA ARG A 42 -10.64 -7.77 -33.91
C ARG A 42 -11.80 -7.54 -34.87
N THR A 43 -11.52 -6.99 -36.02
CA THR A 43 -12.52 -6.75 -37.09
C THR A 43 -12.19 -7.61 -38.31
N LEU A 44 -13.15 -8.41 -38.72
CA LEU A 44 -13.14 -9.18 -39.97
C LEU A 44 -13.94 -8.40 -41.03
N PHE A 45 -13.36 -8.18 -42.21
CA PHE A 45 -14.00 -7.53 -43.34
C PHE A 45 -14.56 -8.56 -44.34
N ASP A 46 -15.47 -8.13 -45.21
CA ASP A 46 -16.07 -9.00 -46.23
C ASP A 46 -15.05 -9.50 -47.28
N ASP A 47 -13.93 -8.79 -47.45
CA ASP A 47 -12.82 -9.22 -48.33
C ASP A 47 -11.90 -10.29 -47.64
N GLY A 48 -12.24 -10.73 -46.42
CA GLY A 48 -11.47 -11.70 -45.66
C GLY A 48 -10.28 -11.11 -44.89
N SER A 49 -10.01 -9.83 -45.04
CA SER A 49 -8.93 -9.17 -44.28
C SER A 49 -9.32 -8.97 -42.81
N VAL A 50 -8.33 -8.91 -41.93
CA VAL A 50 -8.51 -8.75 -40.47
C VAL A 50 -7.72 -7.54 -40.00
N GLU A 51 -8.33 -6.75 -39.11
CA GLU A 51 -7.69 -5.64 -38.42
C GLU A 51 -7.83 -5.83 -36.90
N ASP A 52 -6.69 -5.75 -36.18
CA ASP A 52 -6.64 -5.81 -34.73
C ASP A 52 -6.30 -4.42 -34.16
N LYS A 53 -7.11 -3.94 -33.22
CA LYS A 53 -6.89 -2.69 -32.47
C LYS A 53 -6.92 -2.96 -30.97
N SER A 54 -6.09 -2.25 -30.22
CA SER A 54 -6.11 -2.26 -28.76
C SER A 54 -6.28 -0.86 -28.21
N LYS A 55 -7.06 -0.75 -27.13
CA LYS A 55 -7.28 0.51 -26.43
C LYS A 55 -7.32 0.26 -24.91
N ASN A 56 -6.64 1.09 -24.15
CA ASN A 56 -6.81 1.11 -22.70
C ASN A 56 -8.03 1.96 -22.35
N ILE A 57 -8.85 1.44 -21.45
CA ILE A 57 -9.89 2.18 -20.72
C ILE A 57 -9.57 2.15 -19.24
N PHE A 58 -10.10 3.11 -18.51
CA PHE A 58 -9.90 3.21 -17.06
C PHE A 58 -11.26 3.21 -16.38
N LEU A 59 -11.39 2.40 -15.35
CA LEU A 59 -12.59 2.31 -14.54
C LEU A 59 -12.31 2.99 -13.19
N TYR A 60 -13.15 3.95 -12.83
CA TYR A 60 -13.06 4.71 -11.58
C TYR A 60 -14.26 4.40 -10.68
N PRO A 61 -14.09 4.50 -9.34
CA PRO A 61 -15.24 4.55 -8.43
C PRO A 61 -16.16 5.73 -8.75
N ASP A 62 -17.46 5.51 -8.69
CA ASP A 62 -18.46 6.58 -8.87
C ASP A 62 -18.58 7.47 -7.62
N GLN A 63 -18.28 6.90 -6.44
CA GLN A 63 -18.43 7.57 -5.17
C GLN A 63 -17.10 8.18 -4.71
N LYS A 64 -17.19 9.41 -4.19
CA LYS A 64 -16.06 10.02 -3.50
C LYS A 64 -15.80 9.27 -2.18
N PRO A 65 -14.53 9.03 -1.80
CA PRO A 65 -14.20 8.47 -0.49
C PRO A 65 -14.88 9.24 0.65
N LYS A 66 -15.45 8.52 1.61
CA LYS A 66 -16.03 9.15 2.81
C LYS A 66 -14.91 9.52 3.77
N GLU A 67 -14.98 10.72 4.33
CA GLU A 67 -14.11 11.13 5.42
C GLU A 67 -14.63 10.55 6.74
N LEU A 68 -13.80 9.77 7.44
CA LEU A 68 -14.12 9.22 8.74
C LEU A 68 -13.61 10.16 9.83
N GLU A 69 -14.44 10.35 10.86
CA GLU A 69 -14.05 11.05 12.07
C GLU A 69 -13.25 10.12 12.98
N TYR A 70 -12.33 10.70 13.74
CA TYR A 70 -11.57 9.99 14.76
C TYR A 70 -11.62 10.72 16.11
N GLU A 71 -11.26 10.00 17.16
CA GLU A 71 -11.01 10.51 18.48
C GLU A 71 -9.52 10.32 18.80
N LEU A 72 -8.88 11.37 19.31
CA LEU A 72 -7.52 11.27 19.85
C LEU A 72 -7.57 10.69 21.25
N ILE A 73 -7.06 9.48 21.42
CA ILE A 73 -7.07 8.76 22.71
C ILE A 73 -5.86 9.14 23.55
N LYS A 74 -4.68 9.16 22.94
CA LYS A 74 -3.43 9.36 23.65
C LYS A 74 -2.34 9.94 22.76
N ILE A 75 -1.46 10.73 23.36
CA ILE A 75 -0.19 11.16 22.75
C ILE A 75 0.93 10.41 23.46
N ILE A 76 1.79 9.76 22.69
CA ILE A 76 2.90 8.92 23.17
C ILE A 76 4.21 9.58 22.71
N THR A 77 5.19 9.65 23.58
CA THR A 77 6.53 10.15 23.22
C THR A 77 7.15 9.24 22.16
N HIS A 78 7.63 9.82 21.11
CA HIS A 78 8.33 9.13 20.03
C HIS A 78 9.74 9.72 19.86
N ASP A 79 10.67 8.91 19.38
CA ASP A 79 12.06 9.31 19.18
C ASP A 79 12.18 10.16 17.91
N PRO A 80 12.49 11.47 18.02
CA PRO A 80 12.55 12.38 16.90
C PRO A 80 13.74 12.13 15.96
N GLU A 81 14.66 11.21 16.31
CA GLU A 81 15.73 10.77 15.42
C GLU A 81 15.27 9.63 14.49
N THR A 82 14.08 9.06 14.71
CA THR A 82 13.54 7.98 13.89
C THR A 82 12.89 8.53 12.62
N TYR A 83 13.42 8.13 11.48
CA TYR A 83 12.82 8.38 10.17
C TYR A 83 11.90 7.21 9.82
N THR A 84 10.72 7.20 10.41
CA THR A 84 9.78 6.07 10.37
C THR A 84 9.40 5.69 8.94
N GLN A 85 9.63 4.42 8.60
CA GLN A 85 9.31 3.85 7.30
C GLN A 85 8.35 2.67 7.38
N GLY A 86 8.37 1.93 8.45
CA GLY A 86 7.42 0.87 8.75
C GLY A 86 7.15 0.80 10.23
N LEU A 87 5.92 0.51 10.58
CA LEU A 87 5.44 0.45 11.96
C LEU A 87 4.45 -0.70 12.11
N LEU A 88 4.58 -1.51 13.16
CA LEU A 88 3.59 -2.54 13.49
C LEU A 88 3.60 -2.83 14.99
N ILE A 89 2.50 -3.37 15.49
CA ILE A 89 2.39 -3.96 16.82
C ILE A 89 2.36 -5.47 16.67
N ASP A 90 3.29 -6.19 17.31
CA ASP A 90 3.30 -7.64 17.29
C ASP A 90 2.27 -8.23 18.28
N GLU A 91 1.97 -9.52 18.15
CA GLU A 91 1.03 -10.25 19.02
C GLU A 91 1.44 -10.20 20.51
N SER A 92 2.73 -9.99 20.79
CA SER A 92 3.29 -9.86 22.15
C SER A 92 3.21 -8.43 22.68
N LYS A 93 2.55 -7.50 21.95
CA LYS A 93 2.37 -6.08 22.31
C LYS A 93 3.67 -5.28 22.33
N TYR A 94 4.62 -5.65 21.51
CA TYR A 94 5.79 -4.83 21.21
C TYR A 94 5.52 -4.02 19.94
N LEU A 95 5.94 -2.77 19.96
CA LEU A 95 6.01 -1.94 18.78
C LEU A 95 7.31 -2.28 18.04
N ILE A 96 7.21 -2.62 16.77
CA ILE A 96 8.37 -2.81 15.90
C ILE A 96 8.36 -1.67 14.88
N GLU A 97 9.51 -1.02 14.74
CA GLU A 97 9.65 0.16 13.90
C GLU A 97 10.94 0.10 13.08
N SER A 98 10.82 0.30 11.77
CA SER A 98 11.95 0.52 10.88
C SER A 98 12.18 2.01 10.64
N SER A 99 13.45 2.40 10.62
CA SER A 99 13.89 3.76 10.34
C SER A 99 14.79 3.78 9.11
N GLY A 100 14.44 4.58 8.10
CA GLY A 100 15.23 4.81 6.90
C GLY A 100 16.38 5.79 7.18
N GLN A 101 17.27 5.90 6.28
CA GLN A 101 18.40 6.80 6.04
C GLN A 101 19.69 6.01 5.77
N TYR A 102 20.33 6.26 4.64
CA TYR A 102 21.62 5.61 4.32
C TYR A 102 22.65 5.86 5.43
N GLY A 103 23.28 4.79 5.89
CA GLY A 103 24.27 4.83 6.97
C GLY A 103 23.69 4.94 8.39
N LYS A 104 22.37 5.14 8.53
CA LYS A 104 21.67 5.30 9.81
C LYS A 104 20.43 4.44 9.95
N SER A 105 20.06 3.66 8.92
CA SER A 105 18.91 2.77 8.96
C SER A 105 19.01 1.75 10.08
N PHE A 106 17.89 1.53 10.76
CA PHE A 106 17.78 0.52 11.81
C PHE A 106 16.35 -0.04 11.87
N ILE A 107 16.21 -1.13 12.60
CA ILE A 107 14.94 -1.63 13.10
C ILE A 107 15.03 -1.78 14.61
N LYS A 108 13.97 -1.43 15.34
CA LYS A 108 13.89 -1.54 16.80
C LYS A 108 12.58 -2.21 17.22
N LYS A 109 12.65 -2.90 18.36
CA LYS A 109 11.53 -3.48 19.08
C LYS A 109 11.39 -2.77 20.42
N VAL A 110 10.23 -2.23 20.72
CA VAL A 110 9.96 -1.37 21.87
C VAL A 110 8.83 -1.96 22.69
N ASP A 111 9.00 -2.08 23.99
CA ASP A 111 7.92 -2.41 24.91
C ASP A 111 6.98 -1.21 25.05
N MET A 112 5.75 -1.36 24.58
CA MET A 112 4.77 -0.27 24.54
C MET A 112 4.36 0.24 25.93
N LYS A 113 4.47 -0.58 26.96
CA LYS A 113 4.08 -0.22 28.33
C LYS A 113 5.14 0.63 29.02
N SER A 114 6.41 0.26 28.87
CA SER A 114 7.55 0.94 29.50
C SER A 114 8.23 1.96 28.58
N ASN A 115 7.95 1.92 27.28
CA ASN A 115 8.63 2.67 26.22
C ASN A 115 10.15 2.38 26.17
N ILE A 116 10.56 1.15 26.57
CA ILE A 116 11.96 0.72 26.58
C ILE A 116 12.27 -0.03 25.29
N ILE A 117 13.39 0.30 24.66
CA ILE A 117 13.90 -0.47 23.51
C ILE A 117 14.40 -1.82 24.02
N ILE A 118 13.75 -2.89 23.60
CA ILE A 118 14.11 -4.27 23.94
C ILE A 118 15.22 -4.78 23.03
N ASN A 119 15.13 -4.45 21.75
CA ASN A 119 16.12 -4.86 20.77
C ASN A 119 16.26 -3.80 19.67
N LYS A 120 17.46 -3.65 19.10
CA LYS A 120 17.73 -2.74 17.98
C LYS A 120 18.83 -3.34 17.09
N LEU A 121 18.55 -3.44 15.80
CA LEU A 121 19.51 -3.87 14.79
C LEU A 121 19.82 -2.70 13.85
N MET A 122 21.09 -2.36 13.70
CA MET A 122 21.56 -1.43 12.67
C MET A 122 21.63 -2.16 11.32
N ILE A 123 21.08 -1.54 10.29
CA ILE A 123 21.06 -2.09 8.93
C ILE A 123 22.33 -1.68 8.19
N ASP A 124 22.77 -2.52 7.24
CA ASP A 124 23.93 -2.20 6.40
C ASP A 124 23.80 -0.76 5.86
N LYS A 125 24.89 0.00 5.99
CA LYS A 125 24.95 1.43 5.62
C LYS A 125 24.60 1.73 4.17
N LYS A 126 24.67 0.74 3.29
CA LYS A 126 24.31 0.83 1.87
C LYS A 126 22.80 0.65 1.63
N LEU A 127 22.06 0.21 2.64
CA LEU A 127 20.64 -0.04 2.54
C LEU A 127 19.86 1.08 3.23
N PHE A 128 18.73 1.42 2.65
CA PHE A 128 17.75 2.33 3.23
C PHE A 128 16.54 1.49 3.64
N ALA A 129 16.32 1.30 4.94
CA ALA A 129 15.22 0.49 5.45
C ALA A 129 13.88 1.15 5.14
N GLU A 130 12.88 0.33 4.81
CA GLU A 130 11.54 0.74 4.43
C GLU A 130 10.48 -0.07 5.21
N GLY A 131 9.30 -0.27 4.64
CA GLY A 131 8.17 -0.95 5.24
C GLY A 131 8.49 -2.33 5.78
N ILE A 132 7.78 -2.71 6.83
CA ILE A 132 7.94 -3.99 7.55
C ILE A 132 6.58 -4.68 7.71
N THR A 133 6.62 -6.01 7.82
CA THR A 133 5.47 -6.82 8.23
C THR A 133 5.92 -8.14 8.83
N VAL A 134 5.01 -8.81 9.54
CA VAL A 134 5.22 -10.16 10.07
C VAL A 134 4.40 -11.16 9.26
N TYR A 135 5.03 -12.26 8.89
CA TYR A 135 4.36 -13.43 8.30
C TYR A 135 5.07 -14.71 8.77
N ASP A 136 4.32 -15.69 9.24
CA ASP A 136 4.83 -17.01 9.65
C ASP A 136 6.06 -16.91 10.59
N ASP A 137 5.91 -16.16 11.70
CA ASP A 137 6.94 -15.92 12.72
C ASP A 137 8.23 -15.24 12.23
N LYS A 138 8.24 -14.69 11.03
CA LYS A 138 9.34 -13.93 10.45
C LYS A 138 8.95 -12.49 10.24
N LEU A 139 9.90 -11.59 10.43
CA LEU A 139 9.75 -10.18 10.11
C LEU A 139 10.39 -9.90 8.74
N TYR A 140 9.62 -9.35 7.85
CA TYR A 140 10.05 -8.95 6.52
C TYR A 140 10.23 -7.45 6.47
N MET A 141 11.31 -6.99 5.89
CA MET A 141 11.63 -5.57 5.74
C MET A 141 12.07 -5.27 4.31
N LEU A 142 11.49 -4.26 3.72
CA LEU A 142 11.89 -3.75 2.41
C LEU A 142 13.10 -2.80 2.52
N THR A 143 13.73 -2.54 1.39
CA THR A 143 14.70 -1.47 1.20
C THR A 143 14.32 -0.61 0.00
N TRP A 144 14.57 0.69 0.04
CA TRP A 144 14.08 1.63 -0.97
C TRP A 144 14.45 1.25 -2.42
N LYS A 145 15.72 1.46 -2.81
CA LYS A 145 16.18 1.32 -4.21
C LYS A 145 17.09 0.13 -4.44
N SER A 146 17.38 -0.64 -3.40
CA SER A 146 18.32 -1.76 -3.52
C SER A 146 17.68 -3.01 -4.10
N ASN A 147 16.35 -3.01 -4.32
CA ASN A 147 15.57 -4.15 -4.81
C ASN A 147 15.76 -5.42 -3.96
N LYS A 148 16.10 -5.23 -2.69
CA LYS A 148 16.41 -6.26 -1.72
C LYS A 148 15.51 -6.13 -0.50
N GLY A 149 14.91 -7.23 -0.06
CA GLY A 149 14.24 -7.34 1.22
C GLY A 149 15.08 -8.17 2.20
N LEU A 150 14.95 -7.88 3.48
CA LEU A 150 15.57 -8.61 4.56
C LEU A 150 14.52 -9.45 5.29
N ILE A 151 14.92 -10.65 5.73
CA ILE A 151 14.10 -11.54 6.55
C ILE A 151 14.79 -11.65 7.89
N LEU A 152 14.07 -11.27 8.94
CA LEU A 152 14.58 -11.23 10.29
C LEU A 152 13.77 -12.20 11.18
N ASP A 153 14.39 -12.73 12.20
CA ASP A 153 13.68 -13.36 13.31
C ASP A 153 12.86 -12.28 14.07
N LYS A 154 11.54 -12.46 14.20
CA LYS A 154 10.66 -11.45 14.81
C LYS A 154 10.94 -11.16 16.28
N ASN A 155 11.60 -12.09 16.98
CA ASN A 155 11.89 -11.96 18.42
C ASN A 155 13.26 -11.34 18.67
N THR A 156 14.29 -11.81 17.97
CA THR A 156 15.70 -11.38 18.17
C THR A 156 16.12 -10.26 17.23
N LEU A 157 15.39 -10.01 16.14
CA LEU A 157 15.74 -9.13 15.01
C LEU A 157 17.01 -9.58 14.28
N GLU A 158 17.51 -10.81 14.49
CA GLU A 158 18.64 -11.33 13.75
C GLU A 158 18.30 -11.57 12.28
N LEU A 159 19.23 -11.24 11.39
CA LEU A 159 19.07 -11.49 9.94
C LEU A 159 19.14 -12.99 9.66
N ILE A 160 18.06 -13.56 9.11
CA ILE A 160 17.94 -14.99 8.80
C ILE A 160 17.84 -15.27 7.29
N GLY A 161 17.66 -14.25 6.48
CA GLY A 161 17.58 -14.39 5.02
C GLY A 161 17.40 -13.07 4.29
N GLU A 162 17.38 -13.16 2.97
CA GLU A 162 17.15 -12.04 2.07
C GLU A 162 16.25 -12.49 0.90
N PHE A 163 15.56 -11.54 0.28
CA PHE A 163 14.78 -11.76 -0.94
C PHE A 163 14.93 -10.58 -1.90
N ASN A 164 14.49 -10.74 -3.15
CA ASN A 164 14.58 -9.71 -4.15
C ASN A 164 13.22 -9.39 -4.76
N TYR A 165 13.06 -8.14 -5.18
CA TYR A 165 11.92 -7.64 -5.94
C TYR A 165 12.39 -6.64 -7.00
N SER A 166 11.51 -6.21 -7.92
CA SER A 166 11.93 -5.52 -9.15
C SER A 166 11.60 -4.02 -9.19
N THR A 167 10.91 -3.49 -8.19
CA THR A 167 10.52 -2.07 -8.09
C THR A 167 11.22 -1.40 -6.92
N GLU A 168 10.92 -0.14 -6.61
CA GLU A 168 11.23 0.41 -5.30
C GLU A 168 10.41 -0.32 -4.23
N GLY A 169 10.89 -0.41 -3.00
CA GLY A 169 10.13 -0.92 -1.85
C GLY A 169 9.77 0.25 -0.95
N TRP A 170 8.47 0.43 -0.65
CA TRP A 170 7.98 1.50 0.24
C TRP A 170 7.28 0.89 1.46
N GLY A 171 5.98 0.72 1.43
CA GLY A 171 5.22 0.09 2.51
C GLY A 171 5.07 -1.41 2.33
N LEU A 172 4.83 -2.13 3.42
CA LEU A 172 4.65 -3.58 3.42
C LEU A 172 3.64 -3.98 4.50
N THR A 173 2.66 -4.80 4.12
CA THR A 173 1.74 -5.45 5.06
C THR A 173 1.49 -6.89 4.66
N THR A 174 0.81 -7.66 5.48
CA THR A 174 0.44 -9.06 5.19
C THR A 174 -1.07 -9.18 5.05
N ILE A 175 -1.52 -9.84 3.96
CA ILE A 175 -2.92 -10.16 3.73
C ILE A 175 -3.01 -11.62 3.34
N ASP A 176 -3.75 -12.40 4.10
CA ASP A 176 -3.84 -13.86 3.93
C ASP A 176 -2.41 -14.46 3.84
N ASP A 177 -2.14 -15.22 2.78
CA ASP A 177 -0.83 -15.85 2.53
C ASP A 177 0.08 -15.01 1.61
N ASN A 178 -0.09 -13.67 1.57
CA ASN A 178 0.73 -12.80 0.73
C ASN A 178 1.34 -11.65 1.51
N LEU A 179 2.57 -11.29 1.15
CA LEU A 179 3.12 -9.98 1.45
C LEU A 179 2.56 -8.99 0.44
N VAL A 180 2.05 -7.86 0.90
CA VAL A 180 1.50 -6.80 0.05
C VAL A 180 2.39 -5.58 0.13
N MET A 181 3.00 -5.21 -0.99
CA MET A 181 4.02 -4.17 -1.11
C MET A 181 3.51 -2.99 -1.93
N SER A 182 3.78 -1.77 -1.46
CA SER A 182 3.69 -0.54 -2.25
C SER A 182 5.07 -0.14 -2.80
N ASP A 183 5.09 0.65 -3.88
CA ASP A 183 6.30 1.16 -4.51
C ASP A 183 6.21 2.67 -4.84
N GLY A 184 5.25 3.36 -4.21
CA GLY A 184 4.98 4.78 -4.45
C GLY A 184 4.11 5.06 -5.68
N THR A 185 3.81 4.06 -6.52
CA THR A 185 2.81 4.17 -7.59
C THR A 185 1.40 3.91 -7.08
N GLU A 186 0.42 3.84 -8.00
CA GLU A 186 -0.95 3.41 -7.70
C GLU A 186 -1.07 1.90 -7.45
N LYS A 187 0.02 1.13 -7.54
CA LYS A 187 -0.03 -0.35 -7.48
C LYS A 187 0.29 -0.87 -6.09
N LEU A 188 -0.43 -1.92 -5.72
CA LEU A 188 -0.13 -2.77 -4.59
C LEU A 188 0.15 -4.19 -5.10
N PHE A 189 1.35 -4.71 -4.84
CA PHE A 189 1.82 -5.99 -5.34
C PHE A 189 1.65 -7.09 -4.30
N PHE A 190 0.97 -8.16 -4.67
CA PHE A 190 0.80 -9.36 -3.85
C PHE A 190 1.93 -10.34 -4.17
N ILE A 191 2.79 -10.58 -3.21
CA ILE A 191 4.02 -11.36 -3.33
C ILE A 191 3.87 -12.65 -2.52
N ASP A 192 4.15 -13.78 -3.13
CA ASP A 192 4.22 -15.06 -2.43
C ASP A 192 5.44 -15.09 -1.49
N PRO A 193 5.27 -15.28 -0.16
CA PRO A 193 6.36 -15.16 0.80
C PRO A 193 7.37 -16.33 0.75
N LYS A 194 7.09 -17.39 -0.01
CA LYS A 194 7.98 -18.54 -0.16
C LYS A 194 8.86 -18.42 -1.42
N SER A 195 8.28 -17.98 -2.52
CA SER A 195 8.98 -17.84 -3.81
C SER A 195 9.40 -16.42 -4.13
N PHE A 196 8.87 -15.42 -3.42
CA PHE A 196 9.04 -13.98 -3.64
C PHE A 196 8.62 -13.51 -5.04
N LYS A 197 7.74 -14.27 -5.69
CA LYS A 197 7.16 -13.90 -6.97
C LYS A 197 5.90 -13.07 -6.76
N ILE A 198 5.72 -12.07 -7.61
CA ILE A 198 4.49 -11.31 -7.68
C ILE A 198 3.41 -12.22 -8.28
N ASN A 199 2.42 -12.60 -7.47
CA ASN A 199 1.28 -13.38 -7.89
C ASN A 199 0.29 -12.52 -8.67
N ASN A 200 0.13 -11.27 -8.24
CA ASN A 200 -0.90 -10.36 -8.70
C ASN A 200 -0.58 -8.93 -8.24
N TYR A 201 -1.29 -7.95 -8.79
CA TYR A 201 -1.34 -6.58 -8.26
C TYR A 201 -2.75 -6.01 -8.43
N ILE A 202 -3.07 -4.99 -7.65
CA ILE A 202 -4.23 -4.13 -7.84
C ILE A 202 -3.75 -2.72 -8.14
N GLU A 203 -4.56 -1.94 -8.85
CA GLU A 203 -4.37 -0.50 -9.02
C GLU A 203 -5.34 0.23 -8.11
N VAL A 204 -4.88 1.24 -7.38
CA VAL A 204 -5.67 1.97 -6.39
C VAL A 204 -6.22 3.23 -7.01
N TYR A 205 -7.55 3.37 -6.94
CA TYR A 205 -8.30 4.47 -7.55
C TYR A 205 -9.34 5.05 -6.58
N ASP A 206 -9.55 6.35 -6.72
CA ASP A 206 -10.73 7.05 -6.20
C ASP A 206 -11.60 7.57 -7.36
N ASN A 207 -12.62 8.35 -7.06
CA ASN A 207 -13.50 8.96 -8.06
C ASN A 207 -12.82 9.99 -8.98
N ASN A 208 -11.61 10.46 -8.63
CA ASN A 208 -10.84 11.42 -9.44
C ASN A 208 -9.79 10.71 -10.32
N GLY A 209 -9.50 9.44 -10.05
CA GLY A 209 -8.52 8.66 -10.81
C GLY A 209 -7.58 7.84 -9.93
N LYS A 210 -6.38 7.61 -10.44
CA LYS A 210 -5.35 6.84 -9.73
C LYS A 210 -4.86 7.56 -8.48
N VAL A 211 -4.63 6.79 -7.42
CA VAL A 211 -4.04 7.27 -6.16
C VAL A 211 -2.60 6.79 -6.10
N GLU A 212 -1.67 7.74 -6.25
CA GLU A 212 -0.22 7.50 -6.19
C GLU A 212 0.37 7.90 -4.83
N ASN A 213 1.67 7.65 -4.67
CA ASN A 213 2.42 7.94 -3.45
C ASN A 213 1.95 7.10 -2.25
N ILE A 214 1.43 5.90 -2.51
CA ILE A 214 1.06 4.96 -1.46
C ILE A 214 2.34 4.50 -0.77
N ASN A 215 2.42 4.73 0.54
CA ASN A 215 3.61 4.48 1.33
C ASN A 215 3.36 3.40 2.38
N GLU A 216 3.58 3.69 3.64
CA GLU A 216 3.41 2.75 4.74
C GLU A 216 1.95 2.28 4.87
N MET A 217 1.75 1.00 5.20
CA MET A 217 0.45 0.34 5.14
C MET A 217 0.25 -0.64 6.27
N GLU A 218 -1.00 -0.69 6.76
CA GLU A 218 -1.45 -1.69 7.72
C GLU A 218 -2.76 -2.34 7.26
N TYR A 219 -2.87 -3.66 7.42
CA TYR A 219 -4.09 -4.41 7.13
C TYR A 219 -4.98 -4.50 8.36
N ILE A 220 -6.15 -3.89 8.30
CA ILE A 220 -7.09 -3.78 9.43
C ILE A 220 -8.49 -4.12 8.93
N ASN A 221 -9.14 -5.14 9.50
CA ASN A 221 -10.55 -5.46 9.26
C ASN A 221 -10.93 -5.48 7.77
N ASP A 222 -10.25 -6.32 6.99
CA ASP A 222 -10.46 -6.50 5.54
C ASP A 222 -10.20 -5.26 4.67
N LYS A 223 -9.45 -4.28 5.16
CA LYS A 223 -9.03 -3.08 4.42
C LYS A 223 -7.53 -2.82 4.61
N ILE A 224 -6.95 -2.14 3.63
CA ILE A 224 -5.60 -1.59 3.75
C ILE A 224 -5.73 -0.12 4.16
N TYR A 225 -5.12 0.23 5.28
CA TYR A 225 -4.91 1.59 5.72
C TYR A 225 -3.54 2.03 5.23
N ALA A 226 -3.48 3.10 4.43
CA ALA A 226 -2.24 3.49 3.77
C ALA A 226 -1.94 4.98 3.96
N ASN A 227 -0.71 5.31 4.32
CA ASN A 227 -0.20 6.66 4.23
C ASN A 227 -0.05 7.08 2.76
N ILE A 228 -0.45 8.30 2.44
CA ILE A 228 -0.17 8.92 1.14
C ILE A 228 0.96 9.92 1.34
N TYR A 229 2.14 9.60 0.80
CA TYR A 229 3.34 10.41 0.99
C TYR A 229 3.10 11.89 0.61
N GLY A 230 3.49 12.79 1.49
CA GLY A 230 3.31 14.22 1.33
C GLY A 230 1.93 14.75 1.74
N LYS A 231 1.04 13.88 2.24
CA LYS A 231 -0.28 14.28 2.77
C LYS A 231 -0.49 13.73 4.17
N ASP A 232 -1.15 14.50 5.02
CA ASP A 232 -1.52 14.05 6.36
C ASP A 232 -2.89 13.34 6.34
N ILE A 233 -3.00 12.33 5.46
CA ILE A 233 -4.20 11.50 5.33
C ILE A 233 -3.83 10.02 5.34
N ILE A 234 -4.77 9.20 5.81
CA ILE A 234 -4.76 7.76 5.63
C ILE A 234 -5.87 7.41 4.66
N ALA A 235 -5.54 6.72 3.56
CA ALA A 235 -6.49 6.14 2.64
C ALA A 235 -6.90 4.74 3.11
N ILE A 236 -8.19 4.43 3.12
CA ILE A 236 -8.73 3.11 3.46
C ILE A 236 -9.17 2.45 2.17
N ILE A 237 -8.42 1.42 1.78
CA ILE A 237 -8.45 0.80 0.46
C ILE A 237 -9.09 -0.58 0.56
N ASN A 238 -10.04 -0.86 -0.31
CA ASN A 238 -10.52 -2.21 -0.53
C ASN A 238 -9.50 -3.00 -1.35
N TYR A 239 -8.82 -3.95 -0.72
CA TYR A 239 -7.74 -4.70 -1.36
C TYR A 239 -8.20 -5.66 -2.48
N LYS A 240 -9.52 -5.92 -2.58
CA LYS A 240 -10.09 -6.76 -3.64
C LYS A 240 -10.36 -5.97 -4.93
N THR A 241 -10.79 -4.71 -4.77
CA THR A 241 -11.21 -3.86 -5.89
C THR A 241 -10.22 -2.77 -6.25
N GLY A 242 -9.37 -2.34 -5.32
CA GLY A 242 -8.48 -1.18 -5.45
C GLY A 242 -9.18 0.16 -5.19
N GLU A 243 -10.43 0.16 -4.71
CA GLU A 243 -11.18 1.37 -4.39
C GLU A 243 -10.70 2.00 -3.09
N VAL A 244 -10.48 3.30 -3.09
CA VAL A 244 -10.39 4.08 -1.86
C VAL A 244 -11.81 4.38 -1.37
N GLU A 245 -12.29 3.61 -0.41
CA GLU A 245 -13.65 3.75 0.12
C GLU A 245 -13.78 4.88 1.12
N ASN A 246 -12.74 5.07 1.95
CA ASN A 246 -12.73 6.08 3.00
C ASN A 246 -11.35 6.74 3.11
N ILE A 247 -11.32 7.90 3.77
CA ILE A 247 -10.10 8.58 4.21
C ILE A 247 -10.24 8.99 5.68
N ILE A 248 -9.10 9.09 6.37
CA ILE A 248 -8.97 9.76 7.66
C ILE A 248 -8.09 10.98 7.42
N ASN A 249 -8.62 12.17 7.66
CA ASN A 249 -7.86 13.41 7.57
C ASN A 249 -7.21 13.70 8.93
N LEU A 250 -5.88 13.71 8.96
CA LEU A 250 -5.06 13.92 10.15
C LEU A 250 -4.30 15.26 10.09
N GLU A 251 -4.69 16.16 9.18
CA GLU A 251 -4.10 17.51 9.08
C GLU A 251 -4.24 18.23 10.42
N GLY A 252 -3.11 18.77 10.91
CA GLY A 252 -3.04 19.44 12.20
C GLY A 252 -2.91 18.52 13.42
N LEU A 253 -2.89 17.18 13.25
CA LEU A 253 -2.68 16.24 14.36
C LEU A 253 -1.35 16.53 15.08
N LEU A 254 -0.25 16.72 14.34
CA LEU A 254 0.99 17.29 14.84
C LEU A 254 1.08 18.75 14.44
N ASN A 255 1.05 19.67 15.42
CA ASN A 255 1.34 21.07 15.15
C ASN A 255 2.85 21.25 14.96
N ARG A 256 3.29 21.22 13.71
CA ARG A 256 4.70 21.30 13.32
C ARG A 256 5.37 22.61 13.71
N GLU A 257 4.61 23.70 13.84
CA GLU A 257 5.13 25.03 14.22
C GLU A 257 5.67 25.06 15.65
N ASN A 258 5.25 24.15 16.50
CA ASN A 258 5.71 24.05 17.88
C ASN A 258 7.11 23.43 18.03
N TYR A 259 7.72 22.99 16.94
CA TYR A 259 8.98 22.27 16.99
C TYR A 259 10.05 22.95 16.13
N ASN A 260 11.22 23.19 16.73
CA ASN A 260 12.39 23.73 16.04
C ASN A 260 13.28 22.66 15.38
N THR A 261 12.73 21.47 15.16
CA THR A 261 13.44 20.32 14.59
C THR A 261 12.97 20.05 13.17
N ASN A 262 13.78 19.30 12.41
CA ASN A 262 13.36 18.80 11.10
C ASN A 262 12.24 17.76 11.30
N ILE A 263 11.01 18.19 11.07
CA ILE A 263 9.84 17.33 11.04
C ILE A 263 9.46 17.11 9.58
N ASP A 264 9.36 15.85 9.17
CA ASP A 264 9.00 15.47 7.81
C ASP A 264 7.55 14.92 7.76
N VAL A 265 7.17 14.23 6.73
CA VAL A 265 5.81 13.78 6.46
C VAL A 265 5.32 12.74 7.47
N MET A 266 4.00 12.68 7.63
CA MET A 266 3.33 11.58 8.32
C MET A 266 3.65 10.26 7.63
N ASN A 267 4.08 9.27 8.39
CA ASN A 267 4.33 7.91 7.93
C ASN A 267 4.43 6.96 9.13
N GLY A 268 3.73 5.84 9.07
CA GLY A 268 3.65 4.84 10.12
C GLY A 268 2.23 4.68 10.66
N ILE A 269 1.67 3.49 10.46
CA ILE A 269 0.34 3.05 10.92
C ILE A 269 0.55 1.71 11.61
N ALA A 270 0.08 1.58 12.85
CA ALA A 270 0.05 0.27 13.51
C ALA A 270 -1.29 0.07 14.20
N TYR A 271 -1.84 -1.12 14.10
CA TYR A 271 -3.14 -1.45 14.69
C TYR A 271 -2.97 -2.14 16.04
N ASN A 272 -3.58 -1.57 17.06
CA ASN A 272 -3.68 -2.17 18.38
C ASN A 272 -4.97 -2.98 18.48
N LEU A 273 -4.86 -4.28 18.28
CA LEU A 273 -6.00 -5.20 18.31
C LEU A 273 -6.71 -5.23 19.67
N GLU A 274 -6.00 -4.98 20.78
CA GLU A 274 -6.59 -5.03 22.14
C GLU A 274 -7.57 -3.88 22.36
N ASN A 275 -7.24 -2.69 21.89
CA ASN A 275 -8.03 -1.48 22.09
C ASN A 275 -8.87 -1.11 20.88
N GLU A 276 -8.68 -1.82 19.75
CA GLU A 276 -9.23 -1.46 18.44
C GLU A 276 -8.87 -0.01 18.06
N SER A 277 -7.62 0.37 18.32
CA SER A 277 -7.08 1.71 18.06
C SER A 277 -5.95 1.66 17.05
N ILE A 278 -5.66 2.81 16.46
CA ILE A 278 -4.61 2.98 15.46
C ILE A 278 -3.55 3.90 16.02
N LEU A 279 -2.30 3.47 16.00
CA LEU A 279 -1.15 4.33 16.25
C LEU A 279 -0.70 4.96 14.94
N VAL A 280 -0.47 6.27 14.95
CA VAL A 280 0.04 7.02 13.80
C VAL A 280 1.20 7.89 14.23
N THR A 281 2.20 8.01 13.37
CA THR A 281 3.38 8.86 13.59
C THR A 281 3.91 9.41 12.26
N GLY A 282 5.13 9.90 12.24
CA GLY A 282 5.78 10.40 11.03
C GLY A 282 7.30 10.42 11.15
N LYS A 283 7.92 10.76 10.03
CA LYS A 283 9.36 10.85 9.89
C LYS A 283 9.89 11.98 10.73
N TRP A 284 10.76 11.67 11.73
CA TRP A 284 11.29 12.60 12.73
C TRP A 284 10.22 13.26 13.60
N TRP A 285 9.05 12.65 13.73
CA TRP A 285 8.04 13.16 14.65
C TRP A 285 8.42 12.87 16.09
N PRO A 286 8.26 13.83 17.02
CA PRO A 286 8.54 13.64 18.45
C PRO A 286 7.40 12.93 19.18
N SER A 287 6.30 12.69 18.50
CA SER A 287 5.09 12.10 19.05
C SER A 287 4.49 11.06 18.14
N MET A 288 3.91 10.04 18.76
CA MET A 288 3.00 9.09 18.16
C MET A 288 1.61 9.33 18.75
N PHE A 289 0.58 9.17 17.95
CA PHE A 289 -0.80 9.44 18.34
C PHE A 289 -1.61 8.16 18.27
N GLU A 290 -2.30 7.83 19.35
CA GLU A 290 -3.28 6.75 19.38
C GLU A 290 -4.65 7.36 19.08
N ILE A 291 -5.27 6.91 18.01
CA ILE A 291 -6.58 7.38 17.56
C ILE A 291 -7.55 6.22 17.46
N LYS A 292 -8.83 6.51 17.60
CA LYS A 292 -9.91 5.56 17.37
C LYS A 292 -10.90 6.13 16.36
N ILE A 293 -11.30 5.34 15.37
CA ILE A 293 -12.31 5.75 14.40
C ILE A 293 -13.65 5.79 15.12
N LYS A 294 -14.40 6.88 14.98
CA LYS A 294 -15.76 7.00 15.55
C LYS A 294 -16.72 6.16 14.71
N GLU A 295 -17.43 5.27 15.38
CA GLU A 295 -18.59 4.62 14.79
C GLU A 295 -19.70 5.68 14.58
N LYS A 296 -20.35 5.64 13.40
CA LYS A 296 -21.52 6.50 13.12
C LYS A 296 -22.79 5.86 13.63
#